data_df2b4a6c31eb8f236f9750f692c7c210
#
_entry.id   df2b4a6c31eb8f236f9750f692c7c210
#
_cell.length_a   1.000
_cell.length_b   1.000
_cell.length_c   1.000
_cell.angle_alpha   90.00
_cell.angle_beta   90.00
_cell.angle_gamma   90.00
#
_symmetry.space_group_name_H-M   'P 1'
#
loop_
_entity.id
_entity.type
_entity.pdbx_description
1 polymer ?
#
loop_
_entity_poly.entity_id
_entity_poly.type
_entity_poly.pdbx_seq_one_letter_code
_entity_poly.pdbx_strand_id
1 'polypeptide(L)'
;MPGLRGNEVGLDFMLAEVLHRVAPQIYIVSPQQTISQINRQGLAAEYNLMRVDAEQSHILNRETLKKLAAAIGARYVFQPRLASFTQTMYDRWTFPGFGVVVSQTRQSNLRMSVQLWDATTGELLWASMAEGTMQSEAFAKDPVYLEDTMRVTLGSIIADFLNRKTASTYTPLNKIVDQLIQIPLPEAKSNLEGTGKKDAKSSP
;
A
#
# COMPACT_ATOMS: atom_id res chain seq x y z
N MET A 1 12.62 -10.13 -10.95
CA MET A 1 11.67 -11.24 -11.08
C MET A 1 10.61 -10.87 -12.12
N PRO A 2 10.44 -11.62 -13.22
CA PRO A 2 9.54 -11.22 -14.31
C PRO A 2 8.07 -11.08 -13.90
N GLY A 3 7.60 -11.83 -12.91
CA GLY A 3 6.19 -11.85 -12.51
C GLY A 3 5.71 -10.66 -11.68
N LEU A 4 6.58 -9.74 -11.26
CA LEU A 4 6.20 -8.54 -10.50
C LEU A 4 6.18 -7.27 -11.35
N ARG A 5 6.81 -7.30 -12.53
CA ARG A 5 6.79 -6.19 -13.48
C ARG A 5 5.37 -6.04 -14.05
N GLY A 6 4.72 -4.97 -13.74
CA GLY A 6 3.33 -4.69 -14.13
C GLY A 6 2.39 -4.50 -12.95
N ASN A 7 2.71 -5.08 -11.79
CA ASN A 7 1.92 -4.87 -10.57
C ASN A 7 2.33 -3.59 -9.80
N GLU A 8 3.45 -2.96 -10.18
CA GLU A 8 3.92 -1.71 -9.56
C GLU A 8 2.93 -0.56 -9.75
N VAL A 9 2.31 -0.47 -10.94
CA VAL A 9 1.30 0.55 -11.22
C VAL A 9 0.07 0.34 -10.32
N GLY A 10 -0.33 -0.90 -10.10
CA GLY A 10 -1.42 -1.23 -9.17
C GLY A 10 -1.09 -0.86 -7.72
N LEU A 11 0.18 -0.97 -7.34
CA LEU A 11 0.65 -0.64 -6.01
C LEU A 11 0.53 0.87 -5.70
N ASP A 12 0.87 1.74 -6.66
CA ASP A 12 0.74 3.19 -6.51
C ASP A 12 -0.72 3.61 -6.32
N PHE A 13 -1.63 3.01 -7.10
CA PHE A 13 -3.07 3.26 -6.98
C PHE A 13 -3.61 2.78 -5.63
N MET A 14 -3.20 1.60 -5.20
CA MET A 14 -3.64 1.02 -3.93
C MET A 14 -3.13 1.84 -2.74
N LEU A 15 -1.88 2.31 -2.79
CA LEU A 15 -1.33 3.19 -1.76
C LEU A 15 -2.13 4.50 -1.67
N ALA A 16 -2.44 5.11 -2.81
CA ALA A 16 -3.25 6.32 -2.84
C ALA A 16 -4.67 6.08 -2.29
N GLU A 17 -5.30 4.95 -2.63
CA GLU A 17 -6.61 4.54 -2.11
C GLU A 17 -6.57 4.35 -0.59
N VAL A 18 -5.59 3.60 -0.08
CA VAL A 18 -5.44 3.35 1.36
C VAL A 18 -5.22 4.66 2.11
N LEU A 19 -4.30 5.51 1.65
CA LEU A 19 -4.04 6.81 2.27
C LEU A 19 -5.28 7.71 2.27
N HIS A 20 -6.00 7.77 1.16
CA HIS A 20 -7.23 8.58 1.07
C HIS A 20 -8.30 8.11 2.06
N ARG A 21 -8.39 6.80 2.28
CA ARG A 21 -9.38 6.18 3.18
C ARG A 21 -9.05 6.40 4.66
N VAL A 22 -7.76 6.25 5.03
CA VAL A 22 -7.34 6.29 6.45
C VAL A 22 -6.85 7.67 6.90
N ALA A 23 -6.48 8.55 5.98
CA ALA A 23 -5.96 9.89 6.23
C ALA A 23 -6.57 10.93 5.28
N PRO A 24 -7.90 11.13 5.28
CA PRO A 24 -8.60 12.00 4.34
C PRO A 24 -8.18 13.48 4.42
N GLN A 25 -7.52 13.88 5.53
CA GLN A 25 -6.95 15.21 5.71
C GLN A 25 -5.68 15.45 4.90
N ILE A 26 -5.05 14.39 4.34
CA ILE A 26 -3.86 14.51 3.51
C ILE A 26 -4.30 14.65 2.06
N TYR A 27 -3.90 15.75 1.42
CA TYR A 27 -4.12 15.91 -0.02
C TYR A 27 -3.14 15.04 -0.80
N ILE A 28 -3.67 14.13 -1.60
CA ILE A 28 -2.91 13.18 -2.39
C ILE A 28 -3.10 13.50 -3.87
N VAL A 29 -2.01 13.74 -4.56
CA VAL A 29 -2.02 13.82 -6.03
C VAL A 29 -2.06 12.38 -6.56
N SER A 30 -3.11 12.06 -7.31
CA SER A 30 -3.29 10.70 -7.82
C SER A 30 -2.19 10.31 -8.81
N PRO A 31 -1.88 9.00 -8.97
CA PRO A 31 -0.90 8.54 -9.96
C PRO A 31 -1.20 9.03 -11.37
N GLN A 32 -2.48 9.08 -11.78
CA GLN A 32 -2.87 9.60 -13.10
C GLN A 32 -2.58 11.10 -13.25
N GLN A 33 -2.89 11.89 -12.22
CA GLN A 33 -2.58 13.32 -12.22
C GLN A 33 -1.07 13.55 -12.26
N THR A 34 -0.32 12.77 -11.48
CA THR A 34 1.14 12.80 -11.45
C THR A 34 1.72 12.57 -12.84
N ILE A 35 1.37 11.47 -13.50
CA ILE A 35 1.87 11.12 -14.84
C ILE A 35 1.46 12.19 -15.86
N SER A 36 0.22 12.67 -15.79
CA SER A 36 -0.28 13.71 -16.69
C SER A 36 0.47 15.03 -16.54
N GLN A 37 0.79 15.43 -15.31
CA GLN A 37 1.57 16.65 -15.06
C GLN A 37 3.02 16.52 -15.53
N ILE A 38 3.66 15.40 -15.22
CA ILE A 38 5.02 15.09 -15.67
C ILE A 38 5.11 15.17 -17.20
N ASN A 39 4.18 14.53 -17.90
CA ASN A 39 4.15 14.55 -19.35
C ASN A 39 3.90 15.96 -19.93
N ARG A 40 2.95 16.72 -19.33
CA ARG A 40 2.64 18.11 -19.73
C ARG A 40 3.84 19.04 -19.58
N GLN A 41 4.67 18.81 -18.56
CA GLN A 41 5.87 19.61 -18.29
C GLN A 41 7.10 19.12 -19.08
N GLY A 42 6.97 18.08 -19.91
CA GLY A 42 8.07 17.53 -20.70
C GLY A 42 9.13 16.79 -19.89
N LEU A 43 8.80 16.35 -18.67
CA LEU A 43 9.73 15.71 -17.71
C LEU A 43 9.70 14.18 -17.75
N ALA A 44 9.14 13.59 -18.81
CA ALA A 44 8.98 12.13 -18.92
C ALA A 44 10.32 11.38 -18.94
N ALA A 45 11.33 11.96 -19.59
CA ALA A 45 12.68 11.36 -19.67
C ALA A 45 13.36 11.35 -18.29
N GLU A 46 13.34 12.49 -17.58
CA GLU A 46 13.90 12.61 -16.23
C GLU A 46 13.20 11.70 -15.23
N TYR A 47 11.87 11.59 -15.33
CA TYR A 47 11.09 10.67 -14.50
C TYR A 47 11.49 9.22 -14.74
N ASN A 48 11.61 8.81 -16.00
CA ASN A 48 12.00 7.44 -16.34
C ASN A 48 13.42 7.13 -15.85
N LEU A 49 14.38 8.05 -16.07
CA LEU A 49 15.76 7.90 -15.60
C LEU A 49 15.80 7.75 -14.08
N MET A 50 15.10 8.63 -13.35
CA MET A 50 15.03 8.56 -11.88
C MET A 50 14.45 7.23 -11.39
N ARG A 51 13.43 6.68 -12.08
CA ARG A 51 12.87 5.37 -11.72
C ARG A 51 13.89 4.24 -11.89
N VAL A 52 14.58 4.22 -13.03
CA VAL A 52 15.60 3.20 -13.33
C VAL A 52 16.75 3.28 -12.32
N ASP A 53 17.24 4.47 -12.02
CA ASP A 53 18.29 4.68 -11.02
C ASP A 53 17.83 4.25 -9.63
N ALA A 54 16.59 4.58 -9.26
CA ALA A 54 16.02 4.21 -7.97
C ALA A 54 15.80 2.69 -7.82
N GLU A 55 15.50 1.96 -8.89
CA GLU A 55 15.41 0.50 -8.87
C GLU A 55 16.76 -0.15 -8.53
N GLN A 56 17.86 0.44 -8.96
CA GLN A 56 19.22 -0.08 -8.76
C GLN A 56 19.84 0.38 -7.44
N SER A 57 19.74 1.69 -7.13
CA SER A 57 20.41 2.31 -6.00
C SER A 57 19.57 2.40 -4.73
N HIS A 58 18.24 2.26 -4.85
CA HIS A 58 17.25 2.55 -3.79
C HIS A 58 17.22 4.01 -3.34
N ILE A 59 17.82 4.91 -4.11
CA ILE A 59 17.92 6.34 -3.81
C ILE A 59 17.23 7.13 -4.93
N LEU A 60 16.44 8.14 -4.56
CA LEU A 60 15.89 9.10 -5.50
C LEU A 60 16.90 10.23 -5.73
N ASN A 61 17.19 10.53 -6.99
CA ASN A 61 18.06 11.66 -7.33
C ASN A 61 17.40 12.96 -6.86
N ARG A 62 18.07 13.70 -5.99
CA ARG A 62 17.56 14.91 -5.35
C ARG A 62 17.11 15.98 -6.34
N GLU A 63 17.94 16.28 -7.35
CA GLU A 63 17.66 17.36 -8.29
C GLU A 63 16.46 17.01 -9.18
N THR A 64 16.40 15.78 -9.65
CA THR A 64 15.28 15.28 -10.44
C THR A 64 14.00 15.23 -9.61
N LEU A 65 14.10 14.72 -8.37
CA LEU A 65 12.97 14.66 -7.44
C LEU A 65 12.37 16.05 -7.19
N LYS A 66 13.23 17.05 -6.97
CA LYS A 66 12.82 18.45 -6.76
C LYS A 66 12.10 19.04 -7.99
N LYS A 67 12.62 18.79 -9.20
CA LYS A 67 11.97 19.23 -10.45
C LYS A 67 10.61 18.60 -10.63
N LEU A 68 10.51 17.29 -10.44
CA LEU A 68 9.25 16.55 -10.60
C LEU A 68 8.22 16.98 -9.56
N ALA A 69 8.61 17.10 -8.32
CA ALA A 69 7.74 17.54 -7.23
C ALA A 69 7.21 18.97 -7.44
N ALA A 70 8.06 19.88 -7.92
CA ALA A 70 7.65 21.24 -8.27
C ALA A 70 6.63 21.24 -9.42
N ALA A 71 6.83 20.41 -10.44
CA ALA A 71 5.92 20.26 -11.58
C ALA A 71 4.54 19.73 -11.17
N ILE A 72 4.50 18.87 -10.15
CA ILE A 72 3.29 18.24 -9.63
C ILE A 72 2.62 19.12 -8.54
N GLY A 73 3.38 20.04 -7.93
CA GLY A 73 2.93 20.82 -6.78
C GLY A 73 2.92 20.01 -5.47
N ALA A 74 3.78 18.98 -5.37
CA ALA A 74 3.90 18.12 -4.21
C ALA A 74 5.20 18.41 -3.44
N ARG A 75 5.16 18.37 -2.11
CA ARG A 75 6.36 18.47 -1.27
C ARG A 75 6.90 17.09 -0.90
N TYR A 76 6.01 16.17 -0.65
CA TYR A 76 6.35 14.83 -0.17
C TYR A 76 6.06 13.78 -1.22
N VAL A 77 6.92 12.79 -1.32
CA VAL A 77 6.77 11.69 -2.27
C VAL A 77 6.82 10.37 -1.51
N PHE A 78 5.74 9.59 -1.63
CA PHE A 78 5.74 8.20 -1.21
C PHE A 78 6.27 7.33 -2.34
N GLN A 79 7.16 6.43 -1.99
CA GLN A 79 7.71 5.43 -2.90
C GLN A 79 7.42 4.03 -2.36
N PRO A 80 6.34 3.39 -2.81
CA PRO A 80 6.10 1.99 -2.49
C PRO A 80 6.96 1.08 -3.37
N ARG A 81 7.35 -0.07 -2.84
CA ARG A 81 8.16 -1.07 -3.56
C ARG A 81 7.73 -2.48 -3.19
N LEU A 82 7.64 -3.33 -4.20
CA LEU A 82 7.48 -4.77 -4.03
C LEU A 82 8.86 -5.42 -3.94
N ALA A 83 9.17 -6.04 -2.80
CA ALA A 83 10.44 -6.72 -2.61
C ALA A 83 10.37 -8.19 -3.05
N SER A 84 9.31 -8.90 -2.66
CA SER A 84 9.10 -10.30 -3.05
C SER A 84 7.62 -10.67 -2.96
N PHE A 85 7.23 -11.61 -3.81
CA PHE A 85 5.93 -12.27 -3.74
C PHE A 85 6.13 -13.75 -4.01
N THR A 86 5.62 -14.59 -3.12
CA THR A 86 5.60 -16.05 -3.29
C THR A 86 4.22 -16.57 -3.01
N GLN A 87 3.79 -17.49 -3.86
CA GLN A 87 2.53 -18.20 -3.67
C GLN A 87 2.84 -19.70 -3.61
N THR A 88 2.37 -20.33 -2.55
CA THR A 88 2.55 -21.76 -2.32
C THR A 88 1.22 -22.44 -2.15
N MET A 89 1.15 -23.68 -2.55
CA MET A 89 -0.04 -24.51 -2.46
C MET A 89 0.33 -25.81 -1.77
N TYR A 90 -0.40 -26.15 -0.72
CA TYR A 90 -0.18 -27.36 0.06
C TYR A 90 -1.45 -28.21 0.05
N ASP A 91 -1.30 -29.50 -0.24
CA ASP A 91 -2.37 -30.47 -0.11
C ASP A 91 -2.33 -31.05 1.31
N ARG A 92 -3.43 -30.92 2.05
CA ARG A 92 -3.62 -31.56 3.34
C ARG A 92 -4.48 -32.80 3.19
N TRP A 93 -3.96 -33.92 3.62
CA TRP A 93 -4.65 -35.18 3.67
C TRP A 93 -5.17 -35.41 5.09
N THR A 94 -6.47 -35.48 5.27
CA THR A 94 -7.09 -35.83 6.55
C THR A 94 -7.83 -37.14 6.41
N PHE A 95 -7.73 -37.98 7.41
CA PHE A 95 -8.36 -39.30 7.45
C PHE A 95 -9.45 -39.33 8.55
N PRO A 96 -10.62 -38.76 8.33
CA PRO A 96 -11.71 -38.85 9.29
C PRO A 96 -12.39 -40.21 9.18
N GLY A 97 -11.95 -41.18 9.98
CA GLY A 97 -12.61 -42.48 10.13
C GLY A 97 -12.61 -43.38 8.87
N PHE A 98 -13.55 -43.17 7.97
CA PHE A 98 -13.75 -44.04 6.80
C PHE A 98 -13.53 -43.34 5.45
N GLY A 99 -12.76 -42.26 5.42
CA GLY A 99 -12.53 -41.53 4.16
C GLY A 99 -11.24 -40.76 4.15
N VAL A 100 -10.80 -40.40 2.94
CA VAL A 100 -9.69 -39.47 2.72
C VAL A 100 -10.29 -38.15 2.28
N VAL A 101 -10.08 -37.08 3.05
CA VAL A 101 -10.43 -35.73 2.64
C VAL A 101 -9.14 -35.00 2.27
N VAL A 102 -9.08 -34.54 1.04
CA VAL A 102 -7.99 -33.70 0.53
C VAL A 102 -8.46 -32.26 0.59
N SER A 103 -7.86 -31.47 1.46
CA SER A 103 -8.07 -30.03 1.49
C SER A 103 -6.83 -29.33 0.93
N GLN A 104 -7.03 -28.27 0.17
CA GLN A 104 -5.95 -27.50 -0.43
C GLN A 104 -5.82 -26.17 0.27
N THR A 105 -4.65 -25.91 0.88
CA THR A 105 -4.35 -24.61 1.49
C THR A 105 -3.48 -23.83 0.52
N ARG A 106 -3.91 -22.64 0.16
CA ARG A 106 -3.12 -21.68 -0.62
C ARG A 106 -2.58 -20.63 0.32
N GLN A 107 -1.29 -20.36 0.22
CA GLN A 107 -0.61 -19.33 1.00
C GLN A 107 0.07 -18.36 0.05
N SER A 108 -0.15 -17.07 0.32
CA SER A 108 0.47 -15.96 -0.40
C SER A 108 1.30 -15.15 0.58
N ASN A 109 2.59 -15.01 0.31
CA ASN A 109 3.51 -14.19 1.08
C ASN A 109 3.97 -13.02 0.23
N LEU A 110 3.86 -11.82 0.77
CA LEU A 110 4.26 -10.59 0.13
C LEU A 110 5.14 -9.76 1.05
N ARG A 111 6.31 -9.37 0.55
CA ARG A 111 7.17 -8.39 1.22
C ARG A 111 7.18 -7.10 0.43
N MET A 112 6.93 -6.00 1.11
CA MET A 112 6.92 -4.68 0.51
C MET A 112 7.47 -3.62 1.47
N SER A 113 7.93 -2.51 0.90
CA SER A 113 8.40 -1.35 1.65
C SER A 113 7.74 -0.08 1.13
N VAL A 114 7.66 0.92 1.99
CA VAL A 114 7.22 2.26 1.64
C VAL A 114 8.21 3.25 2.21
N GLN A 115 8.65 4.19 1.40
CA GLN A 115 9.53 5.28 1.77
C GLN A 115 8.82 6.61 1.59
N LEU A 116 9.05 7.56 2.48
CA LEU A 116 8.58 8.94 2.38
C LEU A 116 9.77 9.89 2.26
N TRP A 117 9.80 10.63 1.18
CA TRP A 117 10.86 11.59 0.84
C TRP A 117 10.35 13.03 0.91
N ASP A 118 11.17 13.95 1.44
CA ASP A 118 10.97 15.38 1.23
C ASP A 118 11.65 15.77 -0.09
N ALA A 119 10.85 16.15 -1.07
CA ALA A 119 11.35 16.49 -2.39
C ALA A 119 12.13 17.82 -2.42
N THR A 120 11.99 18.66 -1.40
CA THR A 120 12.72 19.93 -1.30
C THR A 120 14.16 19.70 -0.86
N THR A 121 14.36 18.84 0.14
CA THR A 121 15.68 18.55 0.69
C THR A 121 16.34 17.33 0.08
N GLY A 122 15.55 16.41 -0.48
CA GLY A 122 15.99 15.10 -0.95
C GLY A 122 16.23 14.10 0.18
N GLU A 123 15.73 14.39 1.38
CA GLU A 123 15.94 13.56 2.57
C GLU A 123 14.85 12.47 2.67
N LEU A 124 15.26 11.30 3.10
CA LEU A 124 14.35 10.22 3.48
C LEU A 124 13.82 10.50 4.89
N LEU A 125 12.55 10.86 5.00
CA LEU A 125 11.91 11.21 6.27
C LEU A 125 11.43 10.00 7.05
N TRP A 126 10.99 8.97 6.32
CA TRP A 126 10.44 7.77 6.94
C TRP A 126 10.54 6.59 5.97
N ALA A 127 10.76 5.40 6.53
CA ALA A 127 10.74 4.15 5.78
C ALA A 127 10.19 3.03 6.67
N SER A 128 9.40 2.15 6.07
CA SER A 128 8.91 0.94 6.72
C SER A 128 8.87 -0.21 5.74
N MET A 129 9.01 -1.41 6.28
CA MET A 129 8.87 -2.66 5.54
C MET A 129 7.91 -3.59 6.28
N ALA A 130 7.06 -4.27 5.54
CA ALA A 130 6.21 -5.31 6.10
C ALA A 130 6.22 -6.55 5.21
N GLU A 131 6.00 -7.68 5.84
CA GLU A 131 5.72 -8.96 5.20
C GLU A 131 4.30 -9.37 5.59
N GLY A 132 3.45 -9.54 4.58
CA GLY A 132 2.07 -9.98 4.75
C GLY A 132 1.93 -11.42 4.28
N THR A 133 1.28 -12.25 5.09
CA THR A 133 0.91 -13.61 4.74
C THR A 133 -0.59 -13.73 4.76
N MET A 134 -1.17 -14.21 3.67
CA MET A 134 -2.57 -14.60 3.61
C MET A 134 -2.70 -16.08 3.29
N GLN A 135 -3.61 -16.74 3.99
CA GLN A 135 -3.92 -18.13 3.77
C GLN A 135 -5.41 -18.27 3.45
N SER A 136 -5.71 -19.11 2.48
CA SER A 136 -7.07 -19.55 2.17
C SER A 136 -7.16 -21.04 2.43
N GLU A 137 -8.01 -21.43 3.37
CA GLU A 137 -8.37 -22.82 3.59
C GLU A 137 -9.68 -23.07 2.85
N ALA A 138 -9.61 -23.84 1.77
CA ALA A 138 -10.78 -23.99 0.93
C ALA A 138 -11.27 -25.42 0.82
N PHE A 139 -12.49 -25.62 1.30
CA PHE A 139 -13.44 -26.44 0.56
C PHE A 139 -13.96 -25.68 -0.69
N ALA A 140 -13.87 -24.38 -0.73
CA ALA A 140 -14.18 -23.51 -1.85
C ALA A 140 -12.89 -22.96 -2.47
N LYS A 141 -12.81 -22.94 -3.79
CA LYS A 141 -11.64 -22.61 -4.60
C LYS A 141 -11.33 -21.10 -4.64
N ASP A 142 -11.44 -20.38 -3.54
CA ASP A 142 -11.17 -18.96 -3.55
C ASP A 142 -9.66 -18.71 -3.63
N PRO A 143 -9.17 -18.15 -4.73
CA PRO A 143 -7.77 -17.81 -4.87
C PRO A 143 -7.43 -16.66 -3.90
N VAL A 144 -6.24 -16.72 -3.28
CA VAL A 144 -5.68 -15.55 -2.61
C VAL A 144 -5.04 -14.68 -3.67
N TYR A 145 -5.64 -13.53 -3.93
CA TYR A 145 -5.13 -12.59 -4.91
C TYR A 145 -3.96 -11.77 -4.34
N LEU A 146 -3.04 -11.40 -5.22
CA LEU A 146 -1.92 -10.52 -4.87
C LEU A 146 -2.42 -9.19 -4.30
N GLU A 147 -3.47 -8.64 -4.90
CA GLU A 147 -4.10 -7.38 -4.52
C GLU A 147 -4.61 -7.39 -3.06
N ASP A 148 -5.19 -8.50 -2.62
CA ASP A 148 -5.67 -8.63 -1.23
C ASP A 148 -4.51 -8.62 -0.25
N THR A 149 -3.44 -9.38 -0.56
CA THR A 149 -2.23 -9.39 0.26
C THR A 149 -1.52 -8.03 0.26
N MET A 150 -1.48 -7.33 -0.88
CA MET A 150 -0.96 -5.97 -0.98
C MET A 150 -1.75 -5.00 -0.11
N ARG A 151 -3.09 -5.03 -0.18
CA ARG A 151 -3.97 -4.12 0.57
C ARG A 151 -3.76 -4.27 2.07
N VAL A 152 -3.72 -5.50 2.58
CA VAL A 152 -3.49 -5.79 4.00
C VAL A 152 -2.11 -5.32 4.44
N THR A 153 -1.08 -5.64 3.66
CA THR A 153 0.30 -5.27 3.97
C THR A 153 0.50 -3.74 3.97
N LEU A 154 -0.04 -3.06 2.93
CA LEU A 154 -0.03 -1.58 2.87
C LEU A 154 -0.80 -0.95 4.02
N GLY A 155 -1.99 -1.46 4.32
CA GLY A 155 -2.79 -0.95 5.45
C GLY A 155 -2.01 -0.99 6.75
N SER A 156 -1.26 -2.07 6.99
CA SER A 156 -0.40 -2.21 8.16
C SER A 156 0.77 -1.21 8.17
N ILE A 157 1.44 -1.01 7.02
CA ILE A 157 2.53 -0.04 6.88
C ILE A 157 2.02 1.39 7.13
N ILE A 158 0.88 1.74 6.54
CA ILE A 158 0.29 3.08 6.68
C ILE A 158 -0.23 3.31 8.11
N ALA A 159 -0.76 2.28 8.78
CA ALA A 159 -1.11 2.40 10.19
C ALA A 159 0.11 2.73 11.06
N ASP A 160 1.27 2.13 10.79
CA ASP A 160 2.52 2.48 11.49
C ASP A 160 2.98 3.91 11.20
N PHE A 161 2.83 4.37 9.94
CA PHE A 161 3.10 5.76 9.57
C PHE A 161 2.21 6.74 10.34
N LEU A 162 0.90 6.51 10.37
CA LEU A 162 -0.06 7.37 11.06
C LEU A 162 0.14 7.39 12.57
N ASN A 163 0.57 6.28 13.16
CA ASN A 163 0.90 6.16 14.58
C ASN A 163 2.29 6.72 14.91
N ARG A 164 2.98 7.36 13.96
CA ARG A 164 4.32 7.92 14.11
C ARG A 164 5.35 6.91 14.62
N LYS A 165 5.17 5.66 14.30
CA LYS A 165 6.19 4.66 14.56
C LYS A 165 7.34 4.89 13.59
N THR A 166 8.42 5.43 14.10
CA THR A 166 9.63 5.63 13.31
C THR A 166 10.41 4.34 13.23
N ALA A 167 10.82 4.00 12.01
CA ALA A 167 11.90 3.03 11.85
C ALA A 167 13.13 3.57 12.59
N SER A 168 13.84 2.71 13.31
CA SER A 168 15.14 3.10 13.82
C SER A 168 16.05 3.43 12.63
N THR A 169 16.95 4.37 12.79
CA THR A 169 17.86 4.89 11.77
C THR A 169 18.69 3.78 11.08
N TYR A 170 18.75 2.60 11.66
CA TYR A 170 19.61 1.49 11.23
C TYR A 170 18.88 0.22 10.85
N THR A 171 17.60 0.10 11.18
CA THR A 171 16.83 -1.12 10.89
C THR A 171 15.46 -0.69 10.42
N PRO A 172 15.10 -0.95 9.15
CA PRO A 172 13.73 -0.74 8.72
C PRO A 172 12.82 -1.56 9.65
N LEU A 173 11.72 -0.94 10.10
CA LEU A 173 10.70 -1.64 10.86
C LEU A 173 10.22 -2.82 10.03
N ASN A 174 10.67 -3.99 10.41
CA ASN A 174 10.15 -5.24 9.86
C ASN A 174 8.89 -5.59 10.64
N LYS A 175 7.78 -5.58 9.95
CA LYS A 175 6.52 -6.02 10.49
C LYS A 175 6.07 -7.26 9.74
N ILE A 176 5.82 -8.32 10.48
CA ILE A 176 5.20 -9.54 9.97
C ILE A 176 3.70 -9.41 10.26
N VAL A 177 2.90 -9.50 9.23
CA VAL A 177 1.44 -9.48 9.34
C VAL A 177 0.95 -10.86 8.92
N ASP A 178 0.70 -11.70 9.91
CA ASP A 178 0.07 -13.00 9.71
C ASP A 178 -1.44 -12.83 9.81
N GLN A 179 -2.15 -13.14 8.72
CA GLN A 179 -3.60 -13.08 8.74
C GLN A 179 -4.26 -14.22 8.00
N LEU A 180 -5.21 -14.80 8.71
CA LEU A 180 -6.22 -15.70 8.17
C LEU A 180 -7.46 -14.97 7.66
N ILE A 181 -7.63 -13.68 7.95
CA ILE A 181 -8.85 -12.92 7.72
C ILE A 181 -8.47 -11.50 7.31
N GLN A 182 -9.22 -10.94 6.36
CA GLN A 182 -9.12 -9.55 5.97
C GLN A 182 -9.14 -8.63 7.18
N ILE A 183 -8.11 -7.79 7.38
CA ILE A 183 -8.23 -6.68 8.30
C ILE A 183 -9.24 -5.70 7.69
N PRO A 184 -10.40 -5.47 8.31
CA PRO A 184 -11.22 -4.36 7.89
C PRO A 184 -10.37 -3.10 8.06
N LEU A 185 -10.16 -2.37 6.97
CA LEU A 185 -9.61 -1.03 7.07
C LEU A 185 -10.52 -0.25 8.03
N PRO A 186 -9.96 0.52 8.99
CA PRO A 186 -10.78 1.29 9.89
C PRO A 186 -11.71 2.17 9.05
N GLU A 187 -13.01 1.92 9.18
CA GLU A 187 -14.02 2.75 8.51
C GLU A 187 -13.78 4.18 8.94
N ALA A 188 -13.64 5.08 7.98
CA ALA A 188 -13.65 6.50 8.26
C ALA A 188 -14.98 6.80 8.95
N LYS A 189 -14.94 7.10 10.25
CA LYS A 189 -16.14 7.50 10.99
C LYS A 189 -16.71 8.68 10.23
N SER A 190 -17.80 8.47 9.52
CA SER A 190 -18.58 9.54 8.91
C SER A 190 -19.21 10.34 10.04
N ASN A 191 -18.57 11.45 10.42
CA ASN A 191 -19.15 12.46 11.31
C ASN A 191 -20.25 13.22 10.56
N LEU A 192 -21.24 12.51 10.02
CA LEU A 192 -22.42 13.07 9.37
C LEU A 192 -23.72 12.69 10.08
N GLU A 193 -23.67 12.52 11.40
CA GLU A 193 -24.90 12.48 12.20
C GLU A 193 -24.86 13.61 13.21
N GLY A 194 -25.52 14.70 12.92
CA GLY A 194 -25.73 15.72 13.93
C GLY A 194 -26.09 17.11 13.47
N THR A 195 -26.99 17.24 12.49
CA THR A 195 -27.73 18.52 12.39
C THR A 195 -29.07 18.27 11.70
N GLY A 196 -30.13 18.31 12.48
CA GLY A 196 -31.45 18.45 11.86
C GLY A 196 -32.63 17.79 12.55
N LYS A 197 -32.81 18.03 13.81
CA LYS A 197 -34.17 17.97 14.36
C LYS A 197 -34.35 19.08 15.37
N LYS A 198 -34.70 20.25 14.86
CA LYS A 198 -35.36 21.26 15.67
C LYS A 198 -36.85 21.15 15.48
N ASP A 199 -37.48 20.73 16.56
CA ASP A 199 -38.90 20.63 16.74
C ASP A 199 -39.59 21.98 16.43
N ALA A 200 -40.50 21.94 15.50
CA ALA A 200 -41.52 22.96 15.34
C ALA A 200 -42.72 22.52 16.19
N LYS A 201 -42.80 23.00 17.39
CA LYS A 201 -44.01 22.94 18.19
C LYS A 201 -44.81 24.22 17.95
N SER A 202 -45.85 24.10 17.16
CA SER A 202 -46.90 25.07 17.05
C SER A 202 -47.91 24.91 18.17
N SER A 203 -48.38 25.96 18.77
CA SER A 203 -49.66 26.09 19.44
C SER A 203 -49.96 27.59 19.68
N PRO A 204 -51.18 27.94 19.90
CA PRO A 204 -52.48 27.46 19.45
C PRO A 204 -53.15 28.34 18.40
#